data_438fee5f766c56c29120ca67e3de6b12
#
_entry.id   438fee5f766c56c29120ca67e3de6b12
#
_cell.length_a   1.000
_cell.length_b   1.000
_cell.length_c   1.000
_cell.angle_alpha   90.00
_cell.angle_beta   90.00
_cell.angle_gamma   90.00
#
_symmetry.space_group_name_H-M   'P 1'
#
loop_
_entity.id
_entity.type
_entity.pdbx_description
1 polymer ?
#
loop_
_entity_poly.entity_id
_entity_poly.type
_entity_poly.pdbx_seq_one_letter_code
_entity_poly.pdbx_strand_id
1 'polypeptide(L)'
;MNTDTAIIHAIRASSRDIVRELGFMQNTLAANDYSASAVHTLLELDMHQTLSPTELVQCLGLEKSSISRMLAKLVATGEIEEQACANDTRVKNFSLTEQGQQTVQRIHAYGQNQVQQAFQHLNGVQQQAVAHGLSAYAEALKAHREGGSGFVAQALQIGHGYQTGLVGRVTEMHAEFYARHCGFGPFFESQVATGMAAFVGRLHESCNQVWTATLNGRIVGSVSIDGQDLGNGQAHLRWFILDENCRGGGIGRQLLSAAMDFFDS
;
A
#
# COMPACT_ATOMS: atom_id res chain seq x y z
N MET A 1 17.61 4.18 -22.23
CA MET A 1 16.47 3.30 -21.90
C MET A 1 15.59 4.11 -20.96
N ASN A 2 14.30 4.27 -21.27
CA ASN A 2 13.42 5.11 -20.45
C ASN A 2 13.31 4.51 -19.03
N THR A 3 13.36 5.33 -17.98
CA THR A 3 13.31 4.91 -16.56
C THR A 3 12.13 3.97 -16.30
N ASP A 4 10.97 4.26 -16.89
CA ASP A 4 9.76 3.42 -16.77
C ASP A 4 9.96 1.99 -17.28
N THR A 5 10.69 1.82 -18.39
CA THR A 5 10.98 0.50 -18.96
C THR A 5 11.88 -0.33 -18.04
N ALA A 6 12.87 0.28 -17.41
CA ALA A 6 13.77 -0.42 -16.46
C ALA A 6 13.03 -0.89 -15.22
N ILE A 7 12.16 -0.06 -14.65
CA ILE A 7 11.31 -0.41 -13.49
C ILE A 7 10.36 -1.57 -13.83
N ILE A 8 9.69 -1.50 -14.99
CA ILE A 8 8.79 -2.57 -15.45
C ILE A 8 9.55 -3.91 -15.58
N HIS A 9 10.75 -3.88 -16.17
CA HIS A 9 11.57 -5.09 -16.29
C HIS A 9 11.98 -5.66 -14.93
N ALA A 10 12.39 -4.82 -13.99
CA ALA A 10 12.77 -5.22 -12.64
C ALA A 10 11.59 -5.87 -11.89
N ILE A 11 10.42 -5.23 -11.88
CA ILE A 11 9.21 -5.77 -11.25
C ILE A 11 8.84 -7.13 -11.85
N ARG A 12 8.83 -7.26 -13.18
CA ARG A 12 8.50 -8.53 -13.85
C ARG A 12 9.50 -9.64 -13.53
N ALA A 13 10.79 -9.32 -13.43
CA ALA A 13 11.81 -10.30 -13.03
C ALA A 13 11.59 -10.77 -11.60
N SER A 14 11.50 -9.84 -10.65
CA SER A 14 11.28 -10.15 -9.24
C SER A 14 9.97 -10.91 -9.00
N SER A 15 8.89 -10.57 -9.71
CA SER A 15 7.62 -11.30 -9.59
C SER A 15 7.75 -12.77 -10.00
N ARG A 16 8.51 -13.07 -11.06
CA ARG A 16 8.77 -14.48 -11.47
C ARG A 16 9.61 -15.21 -10.43
N ASP A 17 10.61 -14.54 -9.86
CA ASP A 17 11.46 -15.13 -8.84
C ASP A 17 10.65 -15.42 -7.57
N ILE A 18 9.83 -14.47 -7.12
CA ILE A 18 8.91 -14.65 -5.98
C ILE A 18 8.00 -15.88 -6.19
N VAL A 19 7.38 -16.03 -7.36
CA VAL A 19 6.51 -17.19 -7.68
C VAL A 19 7.27 -18.50 -7.54
N ARG A 20 8.53 -18.54 -7.97
CA ARG A 20 9.40 -19.74 -7.84
C ARG A 20 9.77 -20.03 -6.39
N GLU A 21 10.27 -19.01 -5.69
CA GLU A 21 10.76 -19.15 -4.31
C GLU A 21 9.63 -19.43 -3.31
N LEU A 22 8.42 -18.93 -3.56
CA LEU A 22 7.23 -19.27 -2.77
C LEU A 22 6.67 -20.68 -3.07
N GLY A 23 7.24 -21.40 -4.04
CA GLY A 23 6.88 -22.78 -4.34
C GLY A 23 5.65 -22.95 -5.24
N PHE A 24 5.13 -21.89 -5.86
CA PHE A 24 3.95 -21.99 -6.76
C PHE A 24 4.17 -22.84 -8.00
N MET A 25 5.43 -23.16 -8.34
CA MET A 25 5.76 -24.05 -9.46
C MET A 25 5.73 -25.54 -9.06
N GLN A 26 5.49 -25.86 -7.79
CA GLN A 26 5.35 -27.21 -7.29
C GLN A 26 3.91 -27.71 -7.46
N ASN A 27 3.73 -29.04 -7.48
CA ASN A 27 2.39 -29.65 -7.54
C ASN A 27 1.56 -29.40 -6.27
N THR A 28 2.25 -29.19 -5.15
CA THR A 28 1.68 -28.93 -3.82
C THR A 28 2.29 -27.67 -3.23
N LEU A 29 1.58 -26.99 -2.32
CA LEU A 29 2.01 -25.74 -1.70
C LEU A 29 1.97 -25.84 -0.17
N ALA A 30 2.81 -25.04 0.48
CA ALA A 30 2.85 -24.89 1.94
C ALA A 30 3.08 -26.21 2.71
N ALA A 31 3.95 -27.06 2.20
CA ALA A 31 4.33 -28.35 2.78
C ALA A 31 3.12 -29.26 3.12
N ASN A 32 2.08 -29.23 2.30
CA ASN A 32 0.92 -30.11 2.39
C ASN A 32 0.62 -30.75 1.01
N ASP A 33 -0.33 -31.68 0.95
CA ASP A 33 -0.69 -32.39 -0.27
C ASP A 33 -1.68 -31.65 -1.18
N TYR A 34 -1.90 -30.36 -0.95
CA TYR A 34 -2.85 -29.54 -1.68
C TYR A 34 -2.17 -28.68 -2.73
N SER A 35 -2.84 -28.50 -3.87
CA SER A 35 -2.44 -27.55 -4.90
C SER A 35 -2.53 -26.10 -4.40
N ALA A 36 -1.83 -25.19 -5.03
CA ALA A 36 -1.89 -23.77 -4.70
C ALA A 36 -3.33 -23.23 -4.66
N SER A 37 -4.18 -23.61 -5.62
CA SER A 37 -5.58 -23.20 -5.65
C SER A 37 -6.39 -23.72 -4.45
N ALA A 38 -6.14 -24.96 -4.02
CA ALA A 38 -6.80 -25.52 -2.83
C ALA A 38 -6.34 -24.83 -1.54
N VAL A 39 -5.04 -24.58 -1.42
CA VAL A 39 -4.48 -23.81 -0.29
C VAL A 39 -5.11 -22.41 -0.21
N HIS A 40 -5.17 -21.69 -1.33
CA HIS A 40 -5.81 -20.37 -1.35
C HIS A 40 -7.30 -20.43 -1.05
N THR A 41 -8.01 -21.47 -1.48
CA THR A 41 -9.44 -21.64 -1.11
C THR A 41 -9.63 -21.80 0.39
N LEU A 42 -8.77 -22.61 1.04
CA LEU A 42 -8.83 -22.77 2.49
C LEU A 42 -8.56 -21.44 3.22
N LEU A 43 -7.58 -20.65 2.75
CA LEU A 43 -7.27 -19.33 3.31
C LEU A 43 -8.42 -18.31 3.11
N GLU A 44 -9.07 -18.30 1.94
CA GLU A 44 -10.24 -17.45 1.70
C GLU A 44 -11.41 -17.83 2.61
N LEU A 45 -11.64 -19.13 2.83
CA LEU A 45 -12.68 -19.61 3.75
C LEU A 45 -12.38 -19.27 5.22
N ASP A 46 -11.10 -19.26 5.61
CA ASP A 46 -10.70 -18.80 6.94
C ASP A 46 -11.00 -17.31 7.15
N MET A 47 -10.69 -16.50 6.16
CA MET A 47 -10.89 -15.05 6.19
C MET A 47 -12.36 -14.65 6.20
N HIS A 48 -13.19 -15.30 5.38
CA HIS A 48 -14.58 -14.92 5.12
C HIS A 48 -15.60 -15.79 5.85
N GLN A 49 -15.16 -16.84 6.56
CA GLN A 49 -15.98 -17.85 7.28
C GLN A 49 -16.79 -18.73 6.35
N THR A 50 -17.55 -18.15 5.41
CA THR A 50 -18.35 -18.89 4.42
C THR A 50 -18.26 -18.20 3.06
N LEU A 51 -18.14 -18.99 1.99
CA LEU A 51 -18.14 -18.51 0.60
C LEU A 51 -18.93 -19.45 -0.30
N SER A 52 -19.64 -18.87 -1.26
CA SER A 52 -20.24 -19.59 -2.38
C SER A 52 -19.20 -19.89 -3.47
N PRO A 53 -19.45 -20.86 -4.36
CA PRO A 53 -18.60 -21.12 -5.52
C PRO A 53 -18.40 -19.89 -6.42
N THR A 54 -19.40 -19.02 -6.51
CA THR A 54 -19.33 -17.81 -7.34
C THR A 54 -18.37 -16.78 -6.73
N GLU A 55 -18.42 -16.59 -5.43
CA GLU A 55 -17.47 -15.71 -4.72
C GLU A 55 -16.04 -16.25 -4.84
N LEU A 56 -15.83 -17.57 -4.70
CA LEU A 56 -14.53 -18.20 -4.91
C LEU A 56 -13.97 -18.01 -6.33
N VAL A 57 -14.84 -18.08 -7.35
CA VAL A 57 -14.45 -17.73 -8.74
C VAL A 57 -13.94 -16.30 -8.83
N GLN A 58 -14.60 -15.35 -8.17
CA GLN A 58 -14.20 -13.94 -8.15
C GLN A 58 -12.90 -13.71 -7.38
N CYS A 59 -12.77 -14.30 -6.18
CA CYS A 59 -11.58 -14.17 -5.34
C CYS A 59 -10.33 -14.76 -6.02
N LEU A 60 -10.46 -15.98 -6.54
CA LEU A 60 -9.32 -16.74 -7.06
C LEU A 60 -9.04 -16.52 -8.54
N GLY A 61 -9.97 -15.93 -9.29
CA GLY A 61 -9.85 -15.74 -10.74
C GLY A 61 -9.77 -17.05 -11.53
N LEU A 62 -10.38 -18.12 -11.02
CA LEU A 62 -10.38 -19.45 -11.64
C LEU A 62 -11.70 -19.75 -12.35
N GLU A 63 -11.65 -20.66 -13.33
CA GLU A 63 -12.82 -21.16 -14.04
C GLU A 63 -13.76 -21.91 -13.10
N LYS A 64 -15.09 -21.74 -13.29
CA LYS A 64 -16.14 -22.37 -12.47
C LYS A 64 -15.97 -23.90 -12.37
N SER A 65 -15.58 -24.54 -13.47
CA SER A 65 -15.36 -26.01 -13.52
C SER A 65 -14.18 -26.44 -12.66
N SER A 66 -13.13 -25.61 -12.56
CA SER A 66 -11.97 -25.86 -11.71
C SER A 66 -12.33 -25.70 -10.23
N ILE A 67 -13.08 -24.65 -9.87
CA ILE A 67 -13.60 -24.44 -8.51
C ILE A 67 -14.47 -25.62 -8.10
N SER A 68 -15.44 -26.05 -8.92
CA SER A 68 -16.32 -27.18 -8.61
C SER A 68 -15.54 -28.48 -8.29
N ARG A 69 -14.54 -28.82 -9.12
CA ARG A 69 -13.72 -30.03 -8.92
C ARG A 69 -12.87 -29.93 -7.65
N MET A 70 -12.32 -28.77 -7.39
CA MET A 70 -11.52 -28.50 -6.20
C MET A 70 -12.37 -28.59 -4.92
N LEU A 71 -13.53 -27.95 -4.88
CA LEU A 71 -14.47 -28.03 -3.75
C LEU A 71 -14.88 -29.47 -3.48
N ALA A 72 -15.24 -30.23 -4.51
CA ALA A 72 -15.60 -31.64 -4.35
C ALA A 72 -14.44 -32.45 -3.71
N LYS A 73 -13.20 -32.17 -4.10
CA LYS A 73 -12.01 -32.82 -3.48
C LYS A 73 -11.84 -32.41 -2.02
N LEU A 74 -11.97 -31.12 -1.68
CA LEU A 74 -11.83 -30.63 -0.31
C LEU A 74 -12.95 -31.15 0.62
N VAL A 75 -14.16 -31.31 0.10
CA VAL A 75 -15.25 -31.97 0.84
C VAL A 75 -14.94 -33.44 1.06
N ALA A 76 -14.48 -34.15 0.02
CA ALA A 76 -14.15 -35.59 0.11
C ALA A 76 -13.00 -35.85 1.08
N THR A 77 -12.06 -34.92 1.26
CA THR A 77 -10.98 -34.99 2.22
C THR A 77 -11.34 -34.49 3.61
N GLY A 78 -12.58 -34.01 3.83
CA GLY A 78 -13.05 -33.52 5.11
C GLY A 78 -12.49 -32.15 5.54
N GLU A 79 -11.90 -31.38 4.66
CA GLU A 79 -11.35 -30.05 4.96
C GLU A 79 -12.45 -28.97 5.03
N ILE A 80 -13.45 -29.11 4.17
CA ILE A 80 -14.58 -28.19 4.10
C ILE A 80 -15.90 -28.95 4.14
N GLU A 81 -16.94 -28.28 4.57
CA GLU A 81 -18.31 -28.78 4.53
C GLU A 81 -19.22 -27.85 3.75
N GLU A 82 -20.27 -28.44 3.17
CA GLU A 82 -21.30 -27.73 2.45
C GLU A 82 -22.42 -27.31 3.42
N GLN A 83 -22.80 -26.05 3.36
CA GLN A 83 -23.91 -25.51 4.13
C GLN A 83 -24.98 -24.94 3.21
N ALA A 84 -26.24 -25.19 3.51
CA ALA A 84 -27.36 -24.53 2.80
C ALA A 84 -27.37 -23.04 3.19
N CYS A 85 -27.50 -22.16 2.20
CA CYS A 85 -27.68 -20.75 2.47
C CYS A 85 -29.03 -20.50 3.16
N ALA A 86 -29.05 -19.77 4.27
CA ALA A 86 -30.26 -19.49 5.05
C ALA A 86 -31.34 -18.73 4.24
N ASN A 87 -30.93 -17.96 3.23
CA ASN A 87 -31.81 -17.10 2.43
C ASN A 87 -32.22 -17.72 1.10
N ASP A 88 -31.48 -18.71 0.59
CA ASP A 88 -31.82 -19.44 -0.65
C ASP A 88 -31.17 -20.84 -0.62
N THR A 89 -31.97 -21.85 -0.40
CA THR A 89 -31.54 -23.26 -0.33
C THR A 89 -30.94 -23.80 -1.63
N ARG A 90 -31.02 -23.04 -2.73
CA ARG A 90 -30.41 -23.38 -4.03
C ARG A 90 -28.95 -22.96 -4.09
N VAL A 91 -28.54 -22.05 -3.22
CA VAL A 91 -27.17 -21.58 -3.12
C VAL A 91 -26.45 -22.39 -2.04
N LYS A 92 -25.36 -23.03 -2.45
CA LYS A 92 -24.48 -23.79 -1.55
C LYS A 92 -23.34 -22.87 -1.10
N ASN A 93 -23.14 -22.80 0.21
CA ASN A 93 -21.98 -22.17 0.81
C ASN A 93 -21.06 -23.24 1.36
N PHE A 94 -19.78 -22.91 1.46
CA PHE A 94 -18.75 -23.77 2.00
C PHE A 94 -18.10 -23.08 3.18
N SER A 95 -17.76 -23.86 4.21
CA SER A 95 -17.01 -23.43 5.39
C SER A 95 -15.95 -24.45 5.75
N LEU A 96 -14.97 -24.04 6.58
CA LEU A 96 -13.97 -24.97 7.10
C LEU A 96 -14.58 -25.88 8.13
N THR A 97 -14.21 -27.16 8.07
CA THR A 97 -14.42 -28.09 9.19
C THR A 97 -13.36 -27.85 10.28
N GLU A 98 -13.45 -28.55 11.41
CA GLU A 98 -12.39 -28.53 12.43
C GLU A 98 -11.04 -29.01 11.86
N GLN A 99 -11.04 -30.03 11.00
CA GLN A 99 -9.86 -30.48 10.28
C GLN A 99 -9.31 -29.40 9.35
N GLY A 100 -10.19 -28.71 8.61
CA GLY A 100 -9.83 -27.59 7.73
C GLY A 100 -9.18 -26.45 8.49
N GLN A 101 -9.71 -26.10 9.67
CA GLN A 101 -9.11 -25.09 10.56
C GLN A 101 -7.70 -25.48 11.00
N GLN A 102 -7.47 -26.73 11.38
CA GLN A 102 -6.14 -27.22 11.74
C GLN A 102 -5.17 -27.19 10.53
N THR A 103 -5.67 -27.50 9.33
CA THR A 103 -4.87 -27.39 8.10
C THR A 103 -4.49 -25.95 7.80
N VAL A 104 -5.42 -24.99 7.94
CA VAL A 104 -5.15 -23.56 7.75
C VAL A 104 -4.13 -23.05 8.77
N GLN A 105 -4.21 -23.46 10.03
CA GLN A 105 -3.19 -23.10 11.04
C GLN A 105 -1.79 -23.56 10.63
N ARG A 106 -1.65 -24.76 10.06
CA ARG A 106 -0.37 -25.25 9.53
C ARG A 106 0.11 -24.44 8.34
N ILE A 107 -0.78 -24.06 7.43
CA ILE A 107 -0.47 -23.21 6.28
C ILE A 107 0.02 -21.84 6.76
N HIS A 108 -0.65 -21.20 7.72
CA HIS A 108 -0.23 -19.94 8.30
C HIS A 108 1.14 -20.05 8.99
N ALA A 109 1.36 -21.09 9.78
CA ALA A 109 2.64 -21.31 10.46
C ALA A 109 3.79 -21.49 9.43
N TYR A 110 3.55 -22.22 8.34
CA TYR A 110 4.52 -22.38 7.26
C TYR A 110 4.85 -21.03 6.60
N GLY A 111 3.83 -20.26 6.20
CA GLY A 111 4.03 -18.95 5.56
C GLY A 111 4.73 -17.94 6.48
N GLN A 112 4.35 -17.91 7.76
CA GLN A 112 5.03 -17.06 8.76
C GLN A 112 6.51 -17.42 8.90
N ASN A 113 6.83 -18.70 9.02
CA ASN A 113 8.22 -19.16 9.10
C ASN A 113 9.02 -18.79 7.84
N GLN A 114 8.44 -18.95 6.65
CA GLN A 114 9.08 -18.58 5.38
C GLN A 114 9.43 -17.09 5.34
N VAL A 115 8.48 -16.21 5.75
CA VAL A 115 8.73 -14.77 5.83
C VAL A 115 9.79 -14.45 6.87
N GLN A 116 9.73 -15.06 8.06
CA GLN A 116 10.70 -14.84 9.13
C GLN A 116 12.12 -15.23 8.70
N GLN A 117 12.28 -16.36 8.01
CA GLN A 117 13.58 -16.77 7.48
C GLN A 117 14.11 -15.80 6.42
N ALA A 118 13.26 -15.35 5.49
CA ALA A 118 13.66 -14.35 4.50
C ALA A 118 14.05 -13.01 5.18
N PHE A 119 13.37 -12.61 6.24
CA PHE A 119 13.64 -11.39 6.98
C PHE A 119 14.99 -11.38 7.71
N GLN A 120 15.56 -12.55 8.02
CA GLN A 120 16.92 -12.64 8.58
C GLN A 120 18.00 -12.13 7.62
N HIS A 121 17.71 -12.08 6.32
CA HIS A 121 18.60 -11.55 5.28
C HIS A 121 18.34 -10.07 4.92
N LEU A 122 17.40 -9.42 5.61
CA LEU A 122 16.98 -8.04 5.33
C LEU A 122 17.15 -7.17 6.59
N ASN A 123 17.67 -5.95 6.42
CA ASN A 123 17.61 -4.96 7.49
C ASN A 123 16.19 -4.37 7.63
N GLY A 124 15.93 -3.66 8.74
CA GLY A 124 14.58 -3.12 9.05
C GLY A 124 14.02 -2.20 7.96
N VAL A 125 14.85 -1.40 7.29
CA VAL A 125 14.43 -0.53 6.18
C VAL A 125 13.98 -1.38 4.98
N GLN A 126 14.73 -2.43 4.65
CA GLN A 126 14.38 -3.34 3.56
C GLN A 126 13.11 -4.14 3.86
N GLN A 127 12.93 -4.59 5.10
CA GLN A 127 11.70 -5.28 5.54
C GLN A 127 10.45 -4.41 5.32
N GLN A 128 10.51 -3.14 5.73
CA GLN A 128 9.43 -2.18 5.51
C GLN A 128 9.20 -1.90 4.02
N ALA A 129 10.26 -1.73 3.25
CA ALA A 129 10.16 -1.51 1.80
C ALA A 129 9.48 -2.69 1.08
N VAL A 130 9.82 -3.93 1.46
CA VAL A 130 9.19 -5.15 0.93
C VAL A 130 7.71 -5.21 1.29
N ALA A 131 7.36 -4.98 2.57
CA ALA A 131 5.97 -5.02 3.02
C ALA A 131 5.11 -3.99 2.27
N HIS A 132 5.56 -2.74 2.19
CA HIS A 132 4.84 -1.67 1.49
C HIS A 132 4.78 -1.92 -0.03
N GLY A 133 5.89 -2.33 -0.63
CA GLY A 133 5.96 -2.57 -2.08
C GLY A 133 5.05 -3.71 -2.54
N LEU A 134 5.04 -4.82 -1.81
CA LEU A 134 4.17 -5.96 -2.12
C LEU A 134 2.68 -5.63 -1.92
N SER A 135 2.33 -4.94 -0.83
CA SER A 135 0.95 -4.49 -0.60
C SER A 135 0.47 -3.59 -1.74
N ALA A 136 1.23 -2.53 -2.05
CA ALA A 136 0.90 -1.59 -3.11
C ALA A 136 0.74 -2.26 -4.48
N TYR A 137 1.65 -3.18 -4.81
CA TYR A 137 1.60 -3.88 -6.08
C TYR A 137 0.43 -4.86 -6.17
N ALA A 138 0.14 -5.60 -5.11
CA ALA A 138 -0.99 -6.51 -5.05
C ALA A 138 -2.33 -5.76 -5.19
N GLU A 139 -2.50 -4.63 -4.49
CA GLU A 139 -3.68 -3.78 -4.59
C GLU A 139 -3.85 -3.19 -6.00
N ALA A 140 -2.76 -2.75 -6.64
CA ALA A 140 -2.80 -2.23 -8.00
C ALA A 140 -3.20 -3.28 -9.03
N LEU A 141 -2.70 -4.53 -8.88
CA LEU A 141 -3.12 -5.66 -9.74
C LEU A 141 -4.59 -6.00 -9.53
N LYS A 142 -5.08 -5.99 -8.29
CA LYS A 142 -6.49 -6.21 -7.95
C LYS A 142 -7.38 -5.13 -8.58
N ALA A 143 -7.04 -3.86 -8.40
CA ALA A 143 -7.79 -2.74 -8.98
C ALA A 143 -7.85 -2.84 -10.51
N HIS A 144 -6.74 -3.18 -11.18
CA HIS A 144 -6.70 -3.38 -12.62
C HIS A 144 -7.64 -4.53 -13.07
N ARG A 145 -7.63 -5.66 -12.37
CA ARG A 145 -8.51 -6.79 -12.64
C ARG A 145 -10.01 -6.44 -12.50
N GLU A 146 -10.34 -5.61 -11.52
CA GLU A 146 -11.70 -5.18 -11.22
C GLU A 146 -12.17 -4.00 -12.09
N GLY A 147 -11.38 -3.56 -13.06
CA GLY A 147 -11.72 -2.46 -13.98
C GLY A 147 -11.66 -1.08 -13.32
N GLY A 148 -11.00 -0.97 -12.17
CA GLY A 148 -10.80 0.30 -11.45
C GLY A 148 -9.91 1.25 -12.26
N SER A 149 -10.38 2.45 -12.48
CA SER A 149 -9.59 3.54 -13.05
C SER A 149 -9.19 4.51 -11.94
N GLY A 150 -7.97 4.41 -11.45
CA GLY A 150 -7.46 5.33 -10.44
C GLY A 150 -6.26 4.76 -9.71
N PHE A 151 -5.54 5.64 -8.99
CA PHE A 151 -4.53 5.21 -8.05
C PHE A 151 -5.21 4.36 -6.97
N VAL A 152 -4.62 3.21 -6.64
CA VAL A 152 -4.95 2.49 -5.42
C VAL A 152 -4.76 3.48 -4.27
N ALA A 153 -5.85 3.86 -3.64
CA ALA A 153 -5.83 4.82 -2.54
C ALA A 153 -5.22 4.15 -1.31
N GLN A 154 -3.92 3.94 -1.33
CA GLN A 154 -3.19 3.75 -0.09
C GLN A 154 -3.43 5.01 0.74
N ALA A 155 -3.74 4.85 2.01
CA ALA A 155 -4.28 5.88 2.88
C ALA A 155 -3.43 7.16 2.85
N LEU A 156 -3.69 8.01 1.85
CA LEU A 156 -3.18 9.36 1.82
C LEU A 156 -3.82 10.09 2.99
N GLN A 157 -2.98 10.58 3.89
CA GLN A 157 -3.43 11.38 5.03
C GLN A 157 -2.96 12.81 4.83
N ILE A 158 -3.89 13.75 4.90
CA ILE A 158 -3.56 15.17 5.04
C ILE A 158 -3.59 15.48 6.53
N GLY A 159 -2.42 15.78 7.07
CA GLY A 159 -2.24 16.22 8.46
C GLY A 159 -1.81 17.66 8.53
N HIS A 160 -1.88 18.25 9.71
CA HIS A 160 -1.39 19.60 9.97
C HIS A 160 -0.49 19.63 11.22
N GLY A 161 0.34 20.68 11.32
CA GLY A 161 1.28 20.84 12.41
C GLY A 161 2.61 20.13 12.19
N TYR A 162 3.48 20.20 13.20
CA TYR A 162 4.80 19.57 13.14
C TYR A 162 4.71 18.06 13.24
N GLN A 163 5.48 17.40 12.40
CA GLN A 163 5.79 15.98 12.55
C GLN A 163 7.30 15.74 12.39
N THR A 164 7.83 14.72 13.07
CA THR A 164 9.24 14.36 13.01
C THR A 164 9.70 14.14 11.57
N GLY A 165 10.81 14.77 11.19
CA GLY A 165 11.37 14.67 9.84
C GLY A 165 10.84 15.72 8.85
N LEU A 166 9.87 16.56 9.24
CA LEU A 166 9.29 17.61 8.39
C LEU A 166 10.35 18.48 7.70
N VAL A 167 11.26 19.08 8.45
CA VAL A 167 12.28 19.99 7.91
C VAL A 167 13.16 19.27 6.88
N GLY A 168 13.65 18.10 7.23
CA GLY A 168 14.54 17.33 6.34
C GLY A 168 13.83 16.90 5.07
N ARG A 169 12.60 16.38 5.19
CA ARG A 169 11.88 15.85 4.01
C ARG A 169 11.39 16.95 3.07
N VAL A 170 10.91 18.06 3.60
CA VAL A 170 10.53 19.22 2.76
C VAL A 170 11.75 19.79 2.03
N THR A 171 12.88 19.90 2.72
CA THR A 171 14.14 20.32 2.11
C THR A 171 14.59 19.38 1.01
N GLU A 172 14.59 18.08 1.25
CA GLU A 172 14.93 17.03 0.28
C GLU A 172 14.06 17.16 -1.00
N MET A 173 12.74 17.22 -0.86
CA MET A 173 11.83 17.33 -2.00
C MET A 173 12.08 18.60 -2.85
N HIS A 174 12.35 19.73 -2.20
CA HIS A 174 12.69 20.97 -2.89
C HIS A 174 14.05 20.87 -3.59
N ALA A 175 15.07 20.38 -2.89
CA ALA A 175 16.41 20.23 -3.45
C ALA A 175 16.42 19.33 -4.68
N GLU A 176 15.80 18.16 -4.60
CA GLU A 176 15.69 17.23 -5.73
C GLU A 176 14.96 17.83 -6.94
N PHE A 177 13.81 18.46 -6.68
CA PHE A 177 13.01 19.05 -7.75
C PHE A 177 13.75 20.19 -8.44
N TYR A 178 14.25 21.18 -7.68
CA TYR A 178 14.89 22.36 -8.26
C TYR A 178 16.29 22.08 -8.80
N ALA A 179 17.03 21.10 -8.28
CA ALA A 179 18.28 20.64 -8.92
C ALA A 179 18.02 20.08 -10.31
N ARG A 180 16.98 19.26 -10.44
CA ARG A 180 16.65 18.60 -11.71
C ARG A 180 16.08 19.54 -12.77
N HIS A 181 15.21 20.48 -12.36
CA HIS A 181 14.49 21.35 -13.28
C HIS A 181 15.13 22.72 -13.50
N CYS A 182 15.91 23.22 -12.52
CA CYS A 182 16.48 24.57 -12.55
C CYS A 182 18.00 24.58 -12.35
N GLY A 183 18.64 23.42 -12.08
CA GLY A 183 20.08 23.35 -11.83
C GLY A 183 20.50 23.97 -10.49
N PHE A 184 19.58 24.13 -9.53
CA PHE A 184 19.88 24.69 -8.22
C PHE A 184 20.74 23.70 -7.41
N GLY A 185 21.67 24.26 -6.62
CA GLY A 185 22.66 23.49 -5.89
C GLY A 185 22.60 23.69 -4.36
N PRO A 186 23.70 23.41 -3.64
CA PRO A 186 23.73 23.38 -2.17
C PRO A 186 23.28 24.67 -1.49
N PHE A 187 23.49 25.81 -2.15
CA PHE A 187 23.03 27.09 -1.60
C PHE A 187 21.52 27.14 -1.48
N PHE A 188 20.78 26.72 -2.51
CA PHE A 188 19.32 26.67 -2.48
C PHE A 188 18.80 25.70 -1.40
N GLU A 189 19.37 24.51 -1.33
CA GLU A 189 19.04 23.52 -0.30
C GLU A 189 19.22 24.08 1.09
N SER A 190 20.35 24.76 1.36
CA SER A 190 20.62 25.37 2.66
C SER A 190 19.63 26.50 3.00
N GLN A 191 19.19 27.29 2.01
CA GLN A 191 18.17 28.32 2.21
C GLN A 191 16.80 27.72 2.56
N VAL A 192 16.41 26.66 1.90
CA VAL A 192 15.15 25.94 2.21
C VAL A 192 15.22 25.37 3.63
N ALA A 193 16.30 24.68 3.98
CA ALA A 193 16.49 24.08 5.30
C ALA A 193 16.45 25.13 6.42
N THR A 194 17.19 26.22 6.25
CA THR A 194 17.28 27.31 7.23
C THR A 194 15.92 28.00 7.41
N GLY A 195 15.24 28.34 6.28
CA GLY A 195 13.94 28.96 6.33
C GLY A 195 12.88 28.09 6.99
N MET A 196 12.87 26.78 6.64
CA MET A 196 11.94 25.83 7.23
C MET A 196 12.19 25.61 8.72
N ALA A 197 13.45 25.54 9.15
CA ALA A 197 13.81 25.42 10.56
C ALA A 197 13.39 26.64 11.38
N ALA A 198 13.60 27.84 10.84
CA ALA A 198 13.16 29.10 11.48
C ALA A 198 11.62 29.16 11.57
N PHE A 199 10.89 28.73 10.55
CA PHE A 199 9.45 28.68 10.55
C PHE A 199 8.89 27.69 11.57
N VAL A 200 9.45 26.50 11.66
CA VAL A 200 9.02 25.48 12.64
C VAL A 200 9.18 25.99 14.07
N GLY A 201 10.18 26.79 14.36
CA GLY A 201 10.36 27.45 15.66
C GLY A 201 9.21 28.41 16.03
N ARG A 202 8.46 28.90 15.03
CA ARG A 202 7.33 29.83 15.17
C ARG A 202 5.97 29.19 14.88
N LEU A 203 5.90 27.87 14.72
CA LEU A 203 4.70 27.16 14.35
C LEU A 203 3.61 27.17 15.44
N HIS A 204 3.97 27.56 16.66
CA HIS A 204 3.04 27.76 17.77
C HIS A 204 2.19 29.06 17.66
N GLU A 205 2.58 29.99 16.78
CA GLU A 205 1.82 31.21 16.50
C GLU A 205 0.58 30.89 15.67
N SER A 206 -0.56 31.47 16.04
CA SER A 206 -1.87 31.16 15.41
C SER A 206 -1.97 31.53 13.92
N CYS A 207 -1.12 32.43 13.44
CA CYS A 207 -1.05 32.81 12.02
C CYS A 207 -0.13 31.90 11.18
N ASN A 208 0.50 30.90 11.78
CA ASN A 208 1.42 29.99 11.14
C ASN A 208 0.84 28.56 11.14
N GLN A 209 0.86 27.90 10.00
CA GLN A 209 0.45 26.50 9.91
C GLN A 209 1.18 25.79 8.77
N VAL A 210 1.40 24.50 8.94
CA VAL A 210 1.90 23.59 7.90
C VAL A 210 0.96 22.43 7.73
N TRP A 211 0.72 22.05 6.49
CA TRP A 211 0.02 20.82 6.12
C TRP A 211 0.97 19.90 5.39
N THR A 212 0.82 18.62 5.65
CA THR A 212 1.60 17.58 5.00
C THR A 212 0.67 16.52 4.44
N ALA A 213 1.00 16.05 3.25
CA ALA A 213 0.47 14.83 2.69
C ALA A 213 1.40 13.69 3.02
N THR A 214 0.90 12.67 3.70
CA THR A 214 1.67 11.49 4.11
C THR A 214 1.12 10.24 3.43
N LEU A 215 2.01 9.47 2.83
CA LEU A 215 1.71 8.19 2.20
C LEU A 215 2.63 7.13 2.81
N ASN A 216 2.05 6.06 3.36
CA ASN A 216 2.82 5.00 4.04
C ASN A 216 3.80 5.53 5.11
N GLY A 217 3.38 6.49 5.90
CA GLY A 217 4.20 7.09 6.94
C GLY A 217 5.30 8.05 6.45
N ARG A 218 5.42 8.28 5.13
CA ARG A 218 6.39 9.21 4.54
C ARG A 218 5.68 10.46 4.04
N ILE A 219 6.23 11.63 4.33
CA ILE A 219 5.75 12.90 3.77
C ILE A 219 6.03 12.88 2.26
N VAL A 220 4.98 13.06 1.47
CA VAL A 220 5.03 13.13 0.00
C VAL A 220 4.59 14.50 -0.54
N GLY A 221 4.19 15.40 0.33
CA GLY A 221 3.86 16.76 -0.03
C GLY A 221 3.74 17.66 1.19
N SER A 222 3.92 18.96 0.98
CA SER A 222 3.74 19.97 2.02
C SER A 222 3.24 21.28 1.43
N VAL A 223 2.62 22.09 2.28
CA VAL A 223 2.35 23.52 2.08
C VAL A 223 2.34 24.19 3.44
N SER A 224 2.81 25.42 3.52
CA SER A 224 2.78 26.21 4.76
C SER A 224 2.22 27.58 4.53
N ILE A 225 1.53 28.12 5.54
CA ILE A 225 1.18 29.53 5.66
C ILE A 225 2.07 30.14 6.74
N ASP A 226 2.84 31.15 6.39
CA ASP A 226 3.65 31.96 7.29
C ASP A 226 3.08 33.39 7.37
N GLY A 227 2.34 33.68 8.42
CA GLY A 227 1.67 34.96 8.62
C GLY A 227 2.60 36.05 9.17
N GLN A 228 3.86 35.74 9.44
CA GLN A 228 4.83 36.69 10.01
C GLN A 228 5.95 37.11 9.03
N ASP A 229 6.16 36.35 7.97
CA ASP A 229 7.29 36.51 7.05
C ASP A 229 7.25 37.87 6.29
N LEU A 230 6.10 38.26 5.79
CA LEU A 230 5.92 39.49 5.00
C LEU A 230 5.52 40.69 5.84
N GLY A 231 5.01 40.48 7.06
CA GLY A 231 4.44 41.52 7.89
C GLY A 231 3.12 42.12 7.34
N ASN A 232 2.64 43.21 7.95
CA ASN A 232 1.46 43.97 7.51
C ASN A 232 0.17 43.12 7.32
N GLY A 233 0.00 42.04 8.06
CA GLY A 233 -1.18 41.16 7.95
C GLY A 233 -1.21 40.36 6.65
N GLN A 234 -0.09 40.20 5.98
CA GLN A 234 0.02 39.38 4.76
C GLN A 234 0.50 37.96 5.11
N ALA A 235 -0.22 36.97 4.64
CA ALA A 235 0.19 35.60 4.76
C ALA A 235 1.00 35.16 3.54
N HIS A 236 2.12 34.50 3.78
CA HIS A 236 3.00 33.99 2.75
C HIS A 236 2.81 32.47 2.61
N LEU A 237 2.29 32.02 1.46
CA LEU A 237 2.24 30.57 1.13
C LEU A 237 3.63 30.10 0.74
N ARG A 238 4.19 29.17 1.51
CA ARG A 238 5.58 28.70 1.37
C ARG A 238 5.64 27.19 1.31
N TRP A 239 6.77 26.68 0.82
CA TRP A 239 7.13 25.25 0.78
C TRP A 239 6.01 24.36 0.24
N PHE A 240 5.32 24.86 -0.80
CA PHE A 240 4.36 24.05 -1.56
C PHE A 240 5.11 23.15 -2.52
N ILE A 241 5.22 21.90 -2.17
CA ILE A 241 5.94 20.88 -2.94
C ILE A 241 5.22 19.54 -2.88
N LEU A 242 5.36 18.76 -3.93
CA LEU A 242 4.95 17.37 -4.00
C LEU A 242 6.11 16.53 -4.53
N ASP A 243 6.28 15.35 -3.96
CA ASP A 243 7.12 14.31 -4.55
C ASP A 243 6.67 14.07 -5.99
N GLU A 244 7.62 14.01 -6.93
CA GLU A 244 7.31 13.90 -8.36
C GLU A 244 6.48 12.66 -8.68
N ASN A 245 6.71 11.57 -7.98
CA ASN A 245 6.01 10.30 -8.17
C ASN A 245 4.56 10.31 -7.64
N CYS A 246 4.18 11.37 -6.91
CA CYS A 246 2.85 11.52 -6.32
C CYS A 246 1.99 12.60 -7.00
N ARG A 247 2.42 13.10 -8.16
CA ARG A 247 1.69 14.12 -8.93
C ARG A 247 0.54 13.50 -9.75
N GLY A 248 -0.45 14.30 -10.08
CA GLY A 248 -1.61 13.88 -10.89
C GLY A 248 -2.75 13.26 -10.10
N GLY A 249 -2.55 12.86 -8.83
CA GLY A 249 -3.57 12.25 -7.95
C GLY A 249 -4.42 13.23 -7.13
N GLY A 250 -4.36 14.53 -7.40
CA GLY A 250 -5.18 15.54 -6.69
C GLY A 250 -4.64 15.97 -5.32
N ILE A 251 -3.49 15.43 -4.87
CA ILE A 251 -2.87 15.71 -3.56
C ILE A 251 -2.58 17.21 -3.38
N GLY A 252 -2.00 17.84 -4.40
CA GLY A 252 -1.70 19.27 -4.36
C GLY A 252 -2.95 20.14 -4.17
N ARG A 253 -4.07 19.74 -4.79
CA ARG A 253 -5.35 20.45 -4.60
C ARG A 253 -5.85 20.31 -3.17
N GLN A 254 -5.75 19.12 -2.57
CA GLN A 254 -6.17 18.90 -1.18
C GLN A 254 -5.32 19.72 -0.20
N LEU A 255 -3.98 19.74 -0.38
CA LEU A 255 -3.08 20.56 0.42
C LEU A 255 -3.40 22.05 0.29
N LEU A 256 -3.59 22.54 -0.95
CA LEU A 256 -3.91 23.93 -1.19
C LEU A 256 -5.28 24.32 -0.59
N SER A 257 -6.29 23.45 -0.73
CA SER A 257 -7.61 23.68 -0.12
C SER A 257 -7.48 23.84 1.39
N ALA A 258 -6.78 22.92 2.07
CA ALA A 258 -6.58 23.01 3.52
C ALA A 258 -5.84 24.30 3.95
N ALA A 259 -4.88 24.78 3.15
CA ALA A 259 -4.21 26.05 3.43
C ALA A 259 -5.12 27.27 3.21
N MET A 260 -5.99 27.25 2.19
CA MET A 260 -6.94 28.32 1.92
C MET A 260 -8.04 28.39 2.98
N ASP A 261 -8.58 27.24 3.41
CA ASP A 261 -9.58 27.16 4.48
C ASP A 261 -9.07 27.77 5.80
N PHE A 262 -7.77 27.61 6.07
CA PHE A 262 -7.14 28.25 7.24
C PHE A 262 -6.99 29.77 7.08
N PHE A 263 -6.75 30.25 5.87
CA PHE A 263 -6.59 31.67 5.62
C PHE A 263 -7.92 32.44 5.74
N ASP A 264 -9.04 31.78 5.42
CA ASP A 264 -10.39 32.35 5.45
C ASP A 264 -11.03 32.28 6.86
N SER A 265 -10.38 31.60 7.83
CA SER A 265 -10.86 31.38 9.20
C SER A 265 -10.28 32.41 10.19
#